data_5c8b6c7aa70ac4941edfe00561357f62
#
_entry.id   5c8b6c7aa70ac4941edfe00561357f62
#
_cell.length_a   1.000
_cell.length_b   1.000
_cell.length_c   1.000
_cell.angle_alpha   90.00
_cell.angle_beta   90.00
_cell.angle_gamma   90.00
#
_symmetry.space_group_name_H-M   'P 1'
#
loop_
_entity.id
_entity.type
_entity.pdbx_description
1 polymer ?
#
loop_
_entity_poly.entity_id
_entity_poly.type
_entity_poly.pdbx_seq_one_letter_code
_entity_poly.pdbx_strand_id
1 'polypeptide(L)'
;TDFMPLQVDYREQYAAAGRFPGGFTKREGKANDDEILTSRLVDRVLRPLFPSDYHCEVYVQVMLLSADGVDQPDALAGLAASAALAASDIPIEHTTSEVRVARVNGEYVINPTFEQMKEADMDLMVGATKDNIMMVEGEMDEVSEQDLIGALKAAHDAIKPMCEMQEDLSKACGTDVKRAYEDEVNDEELREELRKATYDACYAQAQSGDDDKKHREETYDKIKSEFTEAYDATHTDLSEDDLEEKHTLIDRYFADVQRDSMRRSVLDTGKRMDGRATDEIRPIWCEVDTLPMPHGSSLFQRGETMSLSTCTLGTKMDEKMVDNVLEKSYQRFLLHYNFPPFCTGEAKAQRGVGRREIGHGHLAWRGLKGQIPEDFPYTVRLVSQILESNGSSSMATVCAGTLALMDAGVPMKKPVSGIAMGLIKNPGEDKYAVLSDILGDEDHLGDMDFKTTGTKDGLTATQMDIKCDGLSFEILEKALMQAK
;
A
#
# COMPACT_ATOMS: atom_id res chain seq x y z
N THR A 1 18.98 -0.15 13.13
CA THR A 1 18.23 0.33 11.95
C THR A 1 17.35 1.48 12.38
N ASP A 2 17.04 2.38 11.47
CA ASP A 2 16.20 3.56 11.63
C ASP A 2 14.71 3.29 11.27
N PHE A 3 14.35 2.04 11.11
CA PHE A 3 12.98 1.59 10.81
C PHE A 3 12.68 0.25 11.49
N MET A 4 11.40 -0.07 11.65
CA MET A 4 10.94 -1.35 12.19
C MET A 4 11.20 -2.50 11.19
N PRO A 5 12.14 -3.43 11.47
CA PRO A 5 12.50 -4.50 10.54
C PRO A 5 11.56 -5.71 10.67
N LEU A 6 10.28 -5.53 10.29
CA LEU A 6 9.27 -6.59 10.25
C LEU A 6 9.32 -7.33 8.92
N GLN A 7 9.35 -8.65 8.98
CA GLN A 7 9.10 -9.53 7.84
C GLN A 7 7.97 -10.49 8.14
N VAL A 8 6.97 -10.52 7.27
CA VAL A 8 5.83 -11.46 7.32
C VAL A 8 5.93 -12.41 6.14
N ASP A 9 5.79 -13.70 6.41
CA ASP A 9 5.73 -14.77 5.41
C ASP A 9 4.49 -15.65 5.66
N TYR A 10 3.60 -15.71 4.68
CA TYR A 10 2.47 -16.64 4.63
C TYR A 10 2.80 -17.77 3.66
N ARG A 11 2.54 -19.01 4.05
CA ARG A 11 2.84 -20.21 3.26
C ARG A 11 1.71 -21.24 3.36
N GLU A 12 1.35 -21.80 2.22
CA GLU A 12 0.43 -22.91 2.13
C GLU A 12 1.20 -24.21 1.81
N GLN A 13 1.00 -25.22 2.63
CA GLN A 13 1.58 -26.53 2.38
C GLN A 13 0.60 -27.40 1.60
N TYR A 14 1.05 -28.05 0.53
CA TYR A 14 0.20 -28.98 -0.23
C TYR A 14 -0.35 -30.12 0.61
N ALA A 15 0.39 -30.52 1.66
CA ALA A 15 -0.05 -31.50 2.63
C ALA A 15 -1.34 -31.08 3.37
N ALA A 16 -1.60 -29.76 3.53
CA ALA A 16 -2.81 -29.24 4.16
C ALA A 16 -4.10 -29.67 3.43
N ALA A 17 -4.02 -29.85 2.12
CA ALA A 17 -5.12 -30.35 1.27
C ALA A 17 -4.94 -31.81 0.84
N GLY A 18 -4.01 -32.55 1.46
CA GLY A 18 -3.72 -33.96 1.09
C GLY A 18 -3.14 -34.11 -0.33
N ARG A 19 -2.46 -33.09 -0.86
CA ARG A 19 -1.94 -33.06 -2.24
C ARG A 19 -0.41 -33.05 -2.27
N PHE A 20 0.14 -33.38 -3.43
CA PHE A 20 1.58 -33.22 -3.72
C PHE A 20 1.82 -31.98 -4.55
N PRO A 21 2.93 -31.24 -4.32
CA PRO A 21 3.36 -30.17 -5.19
C PRO A 21 3.56 -30.65 -6.63
N GLY A 22 3.10 -29.83 -7.59
CA GLY A 22 3.14 -30.14 -9.02
C GLY A 22 4.54 -30.19 -9.64
N GLY A 23 5.51 -29.49 -9.03
CA GLY A 23 6.88 -29.38 -9.53
C GLY A 23 7.65 -30.71 -9.56
N PHE A 24 8.77 -30.74 -10.29
CA PHE A 24 9.58 -31.95 -10.48
C PHE A 24 10.12 -32.51 -9.15
N THR A 25 10.57 -31.67 -8.24
CA THR A 25 11.12 -32.07 -6.93
C THR A 25 10.06 -32.52 -5.92
N LYS A 26 8.76 -32.35 -6.24
CA LYS A 26 7.63 -32.62 -5.33
C LYS A 26 7.80 -31.96 -3.95
N ARG A 27 8.34 -30.76 -3.94
CA ARG A 27 8.56 -29.93 -2.75
C ARG A 27 8.08 -28.53 -3.03
N GLU A 28 7.56 -27.85 -2.00
CA GLU A 28 7.21 -26.45 -2.03
C GLU A 28 8.44 -25.61 -2.40
N GLY A 29 8.26 -24.70 -3.35
CA GLY A 29 9.31 -23.83 -3.85
C GLY A 29 9.30 -22.45 -3.18
N LYS A 30 9.58 -21.43 -3.99
CA LYS A 30 9.38 -20.03 -3.59
C LYS A 30 7.90 -19.75 -3.38
N ALA A 31 7.59 -18.74 -2.58
CA ALA A 31 6.22 -18.24 -2.44
C ALA A 31 5.61 -17.92 -3.82
N ASN A 32 4.39 -18.33 -4.03
CA ASN A 32 3.61 -17.94 -5.21
C ASN A 32 3.05 -16.51 -5.02
N ASP A 33 2.40 -15.98 -6.07
CA ASP A 33 1.89 -14.60 -6.05
C ASP A 33 0.84 -14.41 -4.94
N ASP A 34 -0.06 -15.38 -4.72
CA ASP A 34 -1.12 -15.30 -3.70
C ASP A 34 -0.56 -15.35 -2.28
N GLU A 35 0.43 -16.22 -2.03
CA GLU A 35 1.16 -16.26 -0.75
C GLU A 35 1.88 -14.93 -0.46
N ILE A 36 2.45 -14.30 -1.49
CA ILE A 36 3.10 -12.99 -1.36
C ILE A 36 2.06 -11.90 -1.09
N LEU A 37 0.92 -11.93 -1.76
CA LEU A 37 -0.16 -10.96 -1.55
C LEU A 37 -0.71 -11.07 -0.12
N THR A 38 -1.01 -12.28 0.36
CA THR A 38 -1.46 -12.51 1.74
C THR A 38 -0.41 -12.04 2.75
N SER A 39 0.89 -12.36 2.52
CA SER A 39 1.98 -11.86 3.38
C SER A 39 2.00 -10.34 3.46
N ARG A 40 1.73 -9.64 2.34
CA ARG A 40 1.68 -8.17 2.29
C ARG A 40 0.49 -7.60 3.04
N LEU A 41 -0.69 -8.24 2.95
CA LEU A 41 -1.87 -7.82 3.71
C LEU A 41 -1.59 -7.86 5.21
N VAL A 42 -1.09 -9.00 5.69
CA VAL A 42 -0.73 -9.20 7.11
C VAL A 42 0.37 -8.22 7.56
N ASP A 43 1.42 -8.00 6.75
CA ASP A 43 2.48 -7.01 7.09
C ASP A 43 1.89 -5.60 7.28
N ARG A 44 1.00 -5.17 6.37
CA ARG A 44 0.40 -3.83 6.40
C ARG A 44 -0.51 -3.60 7.60
N VAL A 45 -1.16 -4.64 8.10
CA VAL A 45 -2.00 -4.57 9.30
C VAL A 45 -1.16 -4.62 10.58
N LEU A 46 -0.09 -5.40 10.59
CA LEU A 46 0.74 -5.58 11.80
C LEU A 46 1.75 -4.44 12.01
N ARG A 47 2.35 -3.94 10.94
CA ARG A 47 3.45 -2.96 11.02
C ARG A 47 3.11 -1.71 11.84
N PRO A 48 1.92 -1.08 11.68
CA PRO A 48 1.55 0.10 12.46
C PRO A 48 1.28 -0.18 13.94
N LEU A 49 1.23 -1.44 14.37
CA LEU A 49 0.95 -1.82 15.76
C LEU A 49 2.20 -1.84 16.65
N PHE A 50 3.38 -1.79 16.04
CA PHE A 50 4.63 -1.74 16.78
C PHE A 50 4.96 -0.30 17.16
N PRO A 51 5.52 -0.06 18.36
CA PRO A 51 6.05 1.25 18.71
C PRO A 51 7.04 1.75 17.68
N SER A 52 7.01 3.04 17.38
CA SER A 52 7.85 3.65 16.34
C SER A 52 9.35 3.53 16.63
N ASP A 53 9.70 3.43 17.90
CA ASP A 53 11.07 3.29 18.44
C ASP A 53 11.50 1.82 18.66
N TYR A 54 10.67 0.84 18.23
CA TYR A 54 11.02 -0.56 18.34
C TYR A 54 11.79 -1.05 17.10
N HIS A 55 13.11 -1.20 17.21
CA HIS A 55 14.02 -1.52 16.10
C HIS A 55 14.54 -2.95 16.09
N CYS A 56 13.98 -3.84 16.92
CA CYS A 56 14.33 -5.25 16.90
C CYS A 56 13.76 -5.96 15.67
N GLU A 57 14.53 -6.88 15.09
CA GLU A 57 14.04 -7.73 13.99
C GLU A 57 12.89 -8.63 14.44
N VAL A 58 11.78 -8.61 13.70
CA VAL A 58 10.60 -9.46 13.92
C VAL A 58 10.27 -10.25 12.66
N TYR A 59 10.23 -11.57 12.80
CA TYR A 59 9.82 -12.50 11.73
C TYR A 59 8.51 -13.17 12.12
N VAL A 60 7.45 -12.91 11.37
CA VAL A 60 6.14 -13.55 11.54
C VAL A 60 5.94 -14.55 10.42
N GLN A 61 5.82 -15.84 10.79
CA GLN A 61 5.59 -16.92 9.84
C GLN A 61 4.21 -17.53 10.09
N VAL A 62 3.33 -17.42 9.09
CA VAL A 62 1.99 -18.01 9.09
C VAL A 62 1.96 -19.18 8.12
N MET A 63 1.55 -20.35 8.59
CA MET A 63 1.55 -21.58 7.80
C MET A 63 0.18 -22.25 7.80
N LEU A 64 -0.37 -22.51 6.62
CA LEU A 64 -1.54 -23.37 6.45
C LEU A 64 -1.14 -24.83 6.60
N LEU A 65 -1.63 -25.48 7.67
CA LEU A 65 -1.31 -26.89 7.98
C LEU A 65 -2.47 -27.85 7.69
N SER A 66 -3.70 -27.35 7.63
CA SER A 66 -4.90 -28.12 7.30
C SER A 66 -5.98 -27.22 6.72
N ALA A 67 -6.65 -27.65 5.68
CA ALA A 67 -7.78 -26.97 5.04
C ALA A 67 -8.86 -27.96 4.67
N ASP A 68 -10.11 -27.54 4.78
CA ASP A 68 -11.29 -28.37 4.44
C ASP A 68 -11.73 -28.21 2.97
N GLY A 69 -11.16 -27.23 2.26
CA GLY A 69 -11.55 -26.90 0.88
C GLY A 69 -12.86 -26.14 0.75
N VAL A 70 -13.41 -25.63 1.86
CA VAL A 70 -14.62 -24.83 1.93
C VAL A 70 -14.30 -23.39 2.31
N ASP A 71 -13.57 -23.21 3.40
CA ASP A 71 -13.19 -21.91 3.92
C ASP A 71 -11.89 -21.41 3.28
N GLN A 72 -11.77 -20.08 3.15
CA GLN A 72 -10.60 -19.43 2.56
C GLN A 72 -9.55 -19.17 3.66
N PRO A 73 -8.36 -19.79 3.60
CA PRO A 73 -7.40 -19.75 4.70
C PRO A 73 -6.69 -18.38 4.84
N ASP A 74 -6.56 -17.63 3.77
CA ASP A 74 -5.92 -16.31 3.76
C ASP A 74 -6.71 -15.29 4.62
N ALA A 75 -8.04 -15.45 4.70
CA ALA A 75 -8.89 -14.62 5.55
C ALA A 75 -8.59 -14.78 7.07
N LEU A 76 -7.87 -15.84 7.46
CA LEU A 76 -7.50 -16.11 8.86
C LEU A 76 -6.03 -15.78 9.16
N ALA A 77 -5.25 -15.42 8.16
CA ALA A 77 -3.80 -15.22 8.29
C ALA A 77 -3.46 -14.07 9.25
N GLY A 78 -4.16 -12.94 9.14
CA GLY A 78 -3.97 -11.79 10.02
C GLY A 78 -4.37 -12.06 11.46
N LEU A 79 -5.49 -12.77 11.69
CA LEU A 79 -5.91 -13.21 13.02
C LEU A 79 -4.86 -14.13 13.65
N ALA A 80 -4.34 -15.11 12.92
CA ALA A 80 -3.33 -16.03 13.41
C ALA A 80 -2.02 -15.31 13.79
N ALA A 81 -1.57 -14.40 12.94
CA ALA A 81 -0.38 -13.59 13.18
C ALA A 81 -0.52 -12.68 14.40
N SER A 82 -1.63 -11.97 14.51
CA SER A 82 -1.91 -11.08 15.64
C SER A 82 -2.09 -11.87 16.96
N ALA A 83 -2.77 -13.01 16.93
CA ALA A 83 -2.92 -13.87 18.11
C ALA A 83 -1.58 -14.41 18.61
N ALA A 84 -0.64 -14.73 17.71
CA ALA A 84 0.71 -15.13 18.09
C ALA A 84 1.47 -14.01 18.79
N LEU A 85 1.36 -12.77 18.29
CA LEU A 85 1.94 -11.59 18.93
C LEU A 85 1.27 -11.28 20.28
N ALA A 86 -0.08 -11.41 20.38
CA ALA A 86 -0.81 -11.23 21.62
C ALA A 86 -0.36 -12.24 22.69
N ALA A 87 -0.14 -13.50 22.32
CA ALA A 87 0.36 -14.56 23.19
C ALA A 87 1.86 -14.49 23.50
N SER A 88 2.59 -13.54 22.90
CA SER A 88 4.01 -13.28 23.14
C SER A 88 4.20 -12.02 23.99
N ASP A 89 5.40 -11.82 24.52
CA ASP A 89 5.80 -10.59 25.21
C ASP A 89 6.36 -9.51 24.27
N ILE A 90 6.34 -9.74 22.95
CA ILE A 90 6.75 -8.74 21.94
C ILE A 90 5.85 -7.50 22.04
N PRO A 91 6.42 -6.27 22.07
CA PRO A 91 5.64 -5.06 22.24
C PRO A 91 4.78 -4.78 21.00
N ILE A 92 3.48 -4.74 21.21
CA ILE A 92 2.46 -4.27 20.27
C ILE A 92 1.50 -3.38 21.04
N GLU A 93 1.05 -2.30 20.42
CA GLU A 93 0.14 -1.34 21.07
C GLU A 93 -1.31 -1.85 21.12
N HIS A 94 -1.73 -2.54 20.07
CA HIS A 94 -3.09 -3.06 19.93
C HIS A 94 -3.10 -4.45 19.31
N THR A 95 -4.18 -5.20 19.56
CA THR A 95 -4.50 -6.41 18.78
C THR A 95 -5.23 -6.03 17.49
N THR A 96 -5.11 -6.86 16.48
CA THR A 96 -5.78 -6.67 15.19
C THR A 96 -6.36 -7.98 14.67
N SER A 97 -7.20 -7.89 13.67
CA SER A 97 -7.60 -9.03 12.85
C SER A 97 -7.87 -8.60 11.42
N GLU A 98 -7.91 -9.57 10.55
CA GLU A 98 -8.38 -9.44 9.17
C GLU A 98 -9.63 -10.30 8.98
N VAL A 99 -10.53 -9.83 8.13
CA VAL A 99 -11.63 -10.62 7.60
C VAL A 99 -11.78 -10.36 6.10
N ARG A 100 -12.20 -11.39 5.38
CA ARG A 100 -12.71 -11.21 4.03
C ARG A 100 -14.18 -10.81 4.11
N VAL A 101 -14.60 -9.80 3.37
CA VAL A 101 -16.00 -9.43 3.22
C VAL A 101 -16.36 -9.48 1.74
N ALA A 102 -17.38 -10.24 1.41
CA ALA A 102 -17.96 -10.28 0.06
C ALA A 102 -19.37 -9.69 0.08
N ARG A 103 -19.81 -9.16 -1.07
CA ARG A 103 -21.21 -8.85 -1.27
C ARG A 103 -21.83 -9.91 -2.20
N VAL A 104 -22.76 -10.67 -1.68
CA VAL A 104 -23.45 -11.76 -2.38
C VAL A 104 -24.93 -11.45 -2.40
N ASN A 105 -25.52 -11.29 -3.58
CA ASN A 105 -26.93 -10.93 -3.75
C ASN A 105 -27.34 -9.66 -2.96
N GLY A 106 -26.43 -8.69 -2.83
CA GLY A 106 -26.66 -7.43 -2.12
C GLY A 106 -26.45 -7.50 -0.59
N GLU A 107 -26.11 -8.66 -0.04
CA GLU A 107 -25.83 -8.84 1.40
C GLU A 107 -24.33 -8.97 1.66
N TYR A 108 -23.83 -8.42 2.78
CA TYR A 108 -22.44 -8.57 3.20
C TYR A 108 -22.23 -9.88 3.93
N VAL A 109 -21.30 -10.70 3.44
CA VAL A 109 -20.92 -11.99 4.00
C VAL A 109 -19.48 -11.92 4.50
N ILE A 110 -19.28 -12.20 5.78
CA ILE A 110 -17.95 -12.22 6.42
C ILE A 110 -17.34 -13.62 6.25
N ASN A 111 -16.09 -13.67 5.83
CA ASN A 111 -15.34 -14.89 5.55
C ASN A 111 -16.17 -15.87 4.68
N PRO A 112 -16.54 -15.44 3.47
CA PRO A 112 -17.37 -16.26 2.57
C PRO A 112 -16.62 -17.53 2.16
N THR A 113 -17.37 -18.60 1.93
CA THR A 113 -16.83 -19.85 1.35
C THR A 113 -16.46 -19.68 -0.12
N PHE A 114 -15.65 -20.59 -0.68
CA PHE A 114 -15.33 -20.60 -2.12
C PHE A 114 -16.57 -20.65 -3.00
N GLU A 115 -17.64 -21.32 -2.58
CA GLU A 115 -18.90 -21.36 -3.33
C GLU A 115 -19.63 -20.01 -3.32
N GLN A 116 -19.69 -19.33 -2.17
CA GLN A 116 -20.32 -18.01 -2.06
C GLN A 116 -19.60 -16.96 -2.89
N MET A 117 -18.26 -17.06 -2.99
CA MET A 117 -17.45 -16.15 -3.81
C MET A 117 -17.79 -16.16 -5.29
N LYS A 118 -18.33 -17.25 -5.82
CA LYS A 118 -18.72 -17.34 -7.24
C LYS A 118 -19.88 -16.40 -7.62
N GLU A 119 -20.66 -15.98 -6.64
CA GLU A 119 -21.81 -15.09 -6.82
C GLU A 119 -21.54 -13.67 -6.29
N ALA A 120 -20.33 -13.43 -5.81
CA ALA A 120 -19.94 -12.15 -5.22
C ALA A 120 -19.62 -11.10 -6.29
N ASP A 121 -20.14 -9.89 -6.12
CA ASP A 121 -19.79 -8.70 -6.91
C ASP A 121 -18.81 -7.77 -6.18
N MET A 122 -18.39 -8.16 -4.97
CA MET A 122 -17.37 -7.49 -4.15
C MET A 122 -16.59 -8.55 -3.38
N ASP A 123 -15.27 -8.40 -3.36
CA ASP A 123 -14.31 -9.21 -2.59
C ASP A 123 -13.27 -8.29 -1.97
N LEU A 124 -13.33 -8.10 -0.66
CA LEU A 124 -12.42 -7.23 0.07
C LEU A 124 -11.77 -7.98 1.24
N MET A 125 -10.47 -7.79 1.42
CA MET A 125 -9.79 -8.04 2.68
C MET A 125 -9.74 -6.74 3.49
N VAL A 126 -10.19 -6.80 4.73
CA VAL A 126 -10.21 -5.67 5.65
C VAL A 126 -9.47 -6.03 6.92
N GLY A 127 -8.47 -5.25 7.25
CA GLY A 127 -7.73 -5.35 8.50
C GLY A 127 -8.05 -4.18 9.42
N ALA A 128 -8.28 -4.46 10.69
CA ALA A 128 -8.66 -3.43 11.67
C ALA A 128 -8.22 -3.81 13.09
N THR A 129 -8.01 -2.78 13.90
CA THR A 129 -8.01 -2.91 15.36
C THR A 129 -9.46 -2.85 15.88
N LYS A 130 -9.64 -2.95 17.18
CA LYS A 130 -10.95 -2.76 17.81
C LYS A 130 -11.59 -1.41 17.46
N ASP A 131 -10.79 -0.36 17.36
CA ASP A 131 -11.26 1.01 17.21
C ASP A 131 -11.17 1.52 15.77
N ASN A 132 -10.21 1.04 14.98
CA ASN A 132 -9.85 1.65 13.71
C ASN A 132 -9.62 0.64 12.58
N ILE A 133 -10.13 0.98 11.37
CA ILE A 133 -9.72 0.29 10.14
C ILE A 133 -8.29 0.71 9.81
N MET A 134 -7.44 -0.27 9.49
CA MET A 134 -6.02 -0.08 9.21
C MET A 134 -5.68 -0.34 7.74
N MET A 135 -6.33 -1.31 7.12
CA MET A 135 -6.03 -1.75 5.77
C MET A 135 -7.28 -2.24 5.06
N VAL A 136 -7.40 -1.91 3.79
CA VAL A 136 -8.42 -2.46 2.88
C VAL A 136 -7.75 -2.80 1.57
N GLU A 137 -8.05 -3.94 1.01
CA GLU A 137 -7.65 -4.29 -0.36
C GLU A 137 -8.64 -5.25 -0.99
N GLY A 138 -9.02 -4.99 -2.25
CA GLY A 138 -9.88 -5.92 -2.96
C GLY A 138 -10.41 -5.39 -4.28
N GLU A 139 -11.40 -6.11 -4.80
CA GLU A 139 -12.00 -5.89 -6.11
C GLU A 139 -13.52 -5.83 -6.04
N MET A 140 -14.11 -5.20 -7.04
CA MET A 140 -15.54 -4.98 -7.12
C MET A 140 -16.01 -4.97 -8.58
N ASP A 141 -17.23 -5.36 -8.81
CA ASP A 141 -17.86 -5.28 -10.13
C ASP A 141 -18.76 -4.04 -10.22
N GLU A 142 -18.12 -2.89 -10.40
CA GLU A 142 -18.76 -1.56 -10.52
C GLU A 142 -19.70 -1.24 -9.33
N VAL A 143 -19.22 -1.49 -8.13
CA VAL A 143 -19.96 -1.27 -6.88
C VAL A 143 -19.95 0.21 -6.50
N SER A 144 -21.01 0.68 -5.82
CA SER A 144 -21.08 2.06 -5.34
C SER A 144 -20.16 2.34 -4.15
N GLU A 145 -19.80 3.62 -3.97
CA GLU A 145 -19.00 4.08 -2.83
C GLU A 145 -19.69 3.80 -1.49
N GLN A 146 -21.05 3.91 -1.44
CA GLN A 146 -21.84 3.60 -0.25
C GLN A 146 -21.80 2.12 0.10
N ASP A 147 -21.86 1.22 -0.89
CA ASP A 147 -21.75 -0.21 -0.67
C ASP A 147 -20.36 -0.58 -0.14
N LEU A 148 -19.29 0.06 -0.65
CA LEU A 148 -17.95 -0.11 -0.11
C LEU A 148 -17.91 0.27 1.38
N ILE A 149 -18.42 1.45 1.75
CA ILE A 149 -18.47 1.89 3.16
C ILE A 149 -19.32 0.93 4.00
N GLY A 150 -20.43 0.43 3.47
CA GLY A 150 -21.26 -0.58 4.15
C GLY A 150 -20.49 -1.86 4.45
N ALA A 151 -19.70 -2.35 3.48
CA ALA A 151 -18.85 -3.53 3.64
C ALA A 151 -17.76 -3.31 4.71
N LEU A 152 -17.13 -2.12 4.71
CA LEU A 152 -16.12 -1.76 5.72
C LEU A 152 -16.69 -1.74 7.14
N LYS A 153 -17.92 -1.22 7.32
CA LYS A 153 -18.61 -1.25 8.62
C LYS A 153 -18.89 -2.68 9.08
N ALA A 154 -19.43 -3.53 8.17
CA ALA A 154 -19.71 -4.92 8.48
C ALA A 154 -18.42 -5.70 8.85
N ALA A 155 -17.34 -5.48 8.14
CA ALA A 155 -16.03 -6.06 8.44
C ALA A 155 -15.49 -5.60 9.80
N HIS A 156 -15.54 -4.30 10.09
CA HIS A 156 -15.07 -3.76 11.37
C HIS A 156 -15.86 -4.32 12.55
N ASP A 157 -17.18 -4.39 12.44
CA ASP A 157 -18.03 -4.97 13.50
C ASP A 157 -17.73 -6.46 13.73
N ALA A 158 -17.35 -7.21 12.71
CA ALA A 158 -16.90 -8.59 12.84
C ALA A 158 -15.51 -8.73 13.48
N ILE A 159 -14.62 -7.77 13.26
CA ILE A 159 -13.24 -7.78 13.79
C ILE A 159 -13.18 -7.44 15.28
N LYS A 160 -14.02 -6.53 15.77
CA LYS A 160 -14.02 -6.09 17.18
C LYS A 160 -14.00 -7.24 18.19
N PRO A 161 -14.92 -8.24 18.12
CA PRO A 161 -14.88 -9.38 19.06
C PRO A 161 -13.63 -10.26 18.89
N MET A 162 -13.02 -10.30 17.70
CA MET A 162 -11.77 -11.03 17.47
C MET A 162 -10.59 -10.36 18.17
N CYS A 163 -10.56 -9.03 18.24
CA CYS A 163 -9.57 -8.29 19.01
C CYS A 163 -9.75 -8.50 20.50
N GLU A 164 -10.99 -8.44 21.03
CA GLU A 164 -11.31 -8.70 22.44
C GLU A 164 -10.90 -10.11 22.86
N MET A 165 -11.15 -11.11 22.03
CA MET A 165 -10.70 -12.49 22.27
C MET A 165 -9.18 -12.60 22.39
N GLN A 166 -8.42 -11.84 21.61
CA GLN A 166 -6.96 -11.82 21.66
C GLN A 166 -6.44 -11.08 22.92
N GLU A 167 -7.12 -10.04 23.39
CA GLU A 167 -6.81 -9.40 24.66
C GLU A 167 -6.99 -10.38 25.83
N ASP A 168 -8.05 -11.19 25.80
CA ASP A 168 -8.28 -12.23 26.80
C ASP A 168 -7.27 -13.38 26.69
N LEU A 169 -6.84 -13.74 25.48
CA LEU A 169 -5.75 -14.68 25.23
C LEU A 169 -4.43 -14.18 25.85
N SER A 170 -4.09 -12.91 25.66
CA SER A 170 -2.89 -12.29 26.21
C SER A 170 -2.89 -12.38 27.75
N LYS A 171 -4.01 -12.05 28.40
CA LYS A 171 -4.17 -12.20 29.85
C LYS A 171 -4.02 -13.65 30.31
N ALA A 172 -4.64 -14.59 29.57
CA ALA A 172 -4.56 -16.03 29.90
C ALA A 172 -3.14 -16.57 29.77
N CYS A 173 -2.35 -16.04 28.84
CA CYS A 173 -0.93 -16.40 28.64
C CYS A 173 -0.01 -15.66 29.63
N GLY A 174 -0.48 -14.62 30.32
CA GLY A 174 0.34 -13.76 31.18
C GLY A 174 1.30 -12.86 30.37
N THR A 175 0.89 -12.48 29.17
CA THR A 175 1.65 -11.66 28.22
C THR A 175 0.99 -10.29 27.96
N ASP A 176 0.05 -9.91 28.81
CA ASP A 176 -0.59 -8.60 28.84
C ASP A 176 0.40 -7.47 29.22
N VAL A 177 1.47 -7.83 29.94
CA VAL A 177 2.62 -6.95 30.15
C VAL A 177 3.70 -7.34 29.17
N LYS A 178 3.95 -6.44 28.19
CA LYS A 178 4.97 -6.65 27.17
C LYS A 178 6.38 -6.41 27.70
N ARG A 179 7.40 -7.02 27.06
CA ARG A 179 8.79 -6.84 27.44
C ARG A 179 9.22 -5.38 27.34
N ALA A 180 10.04 -4.95 28.28
CA ALA A 180 10.79 -3.71 28.10
C ALA A 180 11.87 -3.90 27.03
N TYR A 181 12.14 -2.87 26.27
CA TYR A 181 13.22 -2.82 25.28
C TYR A 181 14.00 -1.50 25.48
N GLU A 182 15.13 -1.39 24.83
CA GLU A 182 15.91 -0.14 24.86
C GLU A 182 15.22 0.88 23.95
N ASP A 183 14.77 1.97 24.58
CA ASP A 183 14.19 3.11 23.87
C ASP A 183 15.26 3.78 23.00
N GLU A 184 14.84 4.50 21.99
CA GLU A 184 15.74 5.34 21.20
C GLU A 184 16.42 6.39 22.06
N VAL A 185 17.72 6.58 21.83
CA VAL A 185 18.42 7.72 22.40
C VAL A 185 17.86 9.01 21.80
N ASN A 186 17.42 9.92 22.66
CA ASN A 186 16.89 11.21 22.27
C ASN A 186 17.70 12.35 22.92
N ASP A 187 17.82 13.45 22.20
CA ASP A 187 18.41 14.69 22.66
C ASP A 187 17.42 15.84 22.42
N GLU A 188 16.64 16.15 23.44
CA GLU A 188 15.60 17.17 23.34
C GLU A 188 16.15 18.58 23.15
N GLU A 189 17.38 18.87 23.63
CA GLU A 189 18.03 20.18 23.42
C GLU A 189 18.39 20.34 21.94
N LEU A 190 19.01 19.34 21.34
CA LEU A 190 19.34 19.31 19.93
C LEU A 190 18.06 19.37 19.06
N ARG A 191 16.99 18.61 19.43
CA ARG A 191 15.72 18.64 18.73
C ARG A 191 15.10 20.04 18.68
N GLU A 192 15.08 20.72 19.81
CA GLU A 192 14.55 22.09 19.92
C GLU A 192 15.41 23.10 19.17
N GLU A 193 16.74 22.97 19.25
CA GLU A 193 17.69 23.83 18.53
C GLU A 193 17.50 23.70 17.02
N LEU A 194 17.50 22.47 16.50
CA LEU A 194 17.27 22.17 15.09
C LEU A 194 15.92 22.70 14.62
N ARG A 195 14.85 22.44 15.39
CA ARG A 195 13.50 22.91 15.04
C ARG A 195 13.46 24.44 14.93
N LYS A 196 14.03 25.17 15.88
CA LYS A 196 14.09 26.64 15.85
C LYS A 196 14.88 27.18 14.67
N ALA A 197 15.97 26.49 14.30
CA ALA A 197 16.83 26.94 13.21
C ALA A 197 16.25 26.66 11.82
N THR A 198 15.49 25.56 11.64
CA THR A 198 15.14 25.04 10.31
C THR A 198 13.65 25.13 9.97
N TYR A 199 12.75 25.19 10.97
CA TYR A 199 11.30 25.11 10.74
C TYR A 199 10.78 26.16 9.78
N ASP A 200 11.15 27.44 9.94
CA ASP A 200 10.65 28.52 9.08
C ASP A 200 11.11 28.36 7.63
N ALA A 201 12.34 27.88 7.41
CA ALA A 201 12.86 27.59 6.08
C ALA A 201 12.15 26.40 5.43
N CYS A 202 11.91 25.32 6.19
CA CYS A 202 11.15 24.16 5.73
C CYS A 202 9.68 24.54 5.41
N TYR A 203 9.05 25.36 6.25
CA TYR A 203 7.70 25.85 6.02
C TYR A 203 7.61 26.75 4.77
N ALA A 204 8.59 27.62 4.56
CA ALA A 204 8.68 28.46 3.36
C ALA A 204 8.86 27.60 2.09
N GLN A 205 9.70 26.54 2.15
CA GLN A 205 9.84 25.59 1.04
C GLN A 205 8.53 24.82 0.77
N ALA A 206 7.82 24.39 1.82
CA ALA A 206 6.52 23.73 1.66
C ALA A 206 5.45 24.64 1.01
N GLN A 207 5.60 25.96 1.10
CA GLN A 207 4.73 26.96 0.49
C GLN A 207 5.20 27.43 -0.89
N SER A 208 6.40 27.07 -1.33
CA SER A 208 7.00 27.60 -2.57
C SER A 208 6.22 27.27 -3.82
N GLY A 209 5.47 26.15 -3.81
CA GLY A 209 4.79 25.66 -5.00
C GLY A 209 5.73 25.07 -6.04
N ASP A 210 6.87 24.61 -5.60
CA ASP A 210 7.91 24.00 -6.43
C ASP A 210 7.46 22.61 -6.88
N ASP A 211 7.22 22.41 -8.17
CA ASP A 211 6.74 21.17 -8.78
C ASP A 211 7.86 20.18 -9.14
N ASP A 212 9.13 20.60 -9.15
CA ASP A 212 10.30 19.75 -9.40
C ASP A 212 10.73 19.01 -8.12
N LYS A 213 10.56 17.68 -8.09
CA LYS A 213 10.91 16.83 -6.96
C LYS A 213 12.37 16.96 -6.57
N LYS A 214 13.28 16.92 -7.56
CA LYS A 214 14.72 16.98 -7.31
C LYS A 214 15.14 18.31 -6.71
N HIS A 215 14.58 19.40 -7.20
CA HIS A 215 14.86 20.74 -6.67
C HIS A 215 14.34 20.90 -5.22
N ARG A 216 13.16 20.32 -4.91
CA ARG A 216 12.68 20.28 -3.51
C ARG A 216 13.63 19.50 -2.60
N GLU A 217 14.08 18.30 -3.01
CA GLU A 217 15.03 17.48 -2.26
C GLU A 217 16.34 18.24 -2.01
N GLU A 218 16.93 18.84 -3.07
CA GLU A 218 18.15 19.63 -2.97
C GLU A 218 18.00 20.83 -2.01
N THR A 219 16.82 21.45 -1.96
CA THR A 219 16.55 22.56 -1.06
C THR A 219 16.45 22.11 0.39
N TYR A 220 15.76 21.01 0.69
CA TYR A 220 15.70 20.45 2.04
C TYR A 220 17.08 19.97 2.50
N ASP A 221 17.84 19.29 1.64
CA ASP A 221 19.20 18.85 1.96
C ASP A 221 20.12 20.03 2.26
N LYS A 222 19.97 21.13 1.54
CA LYS A 222 20.71 22.36 1.81
C LYS A 222 20.37 22.94 3.19
N ILE A 223 19.08 23.03 3.55
CA ILE A 223 18.66 23.53 4.88
C ILE A 223 19.26 22.66 5.98
N LYS A 224 19.21 21.34 5.82
CA LYS A 224 19.80 20.38 6.75
C LYS A 224 21.31 20.55 6.87
N SER A 225 22.01 20.61 5.73
CA SER A 225 23.47 20.72 5.69
C SER A 225 23.96 22.02 6.34
N GLU A 226 23.30 23.15 6.09
CA GLU A 226 23.64 24.43 6.71
C GLU A 226 23.53 24.38 8.25
N PHE A 227 22.51 23.68 8.77
CA PHE A 227 22.41 23.47 10.22
C PHE A 227 23.52 22.55 10.73
N THR A 228 23.77 21.41 10.07
CA THR A 228 24.79 20.44 10.48
C THR A 228 26.17 21.08 10.51
N GLU A 229 26.55 21.84 9.49
CA GLU A 229 27.83 22.57 9.44
C GLU A 229 27.95 23.60 10.56
N ALA A 230 26.87 24.32 10.90
CA ALA A 230 26.87 25.29 12.01
C ALA A 230 26.99 24.58 13.38
N TYR A 231 26.32 23.42 13.53
CA TYR A 231 26.41 22.60 14.74
C TYR A 231 27.83 22.09 14.96
N ASP A 232 28.47 21.52 13.94
CA ASP A 232 29.84 21.01 13.98
C ASP A 232 30.86 22.13 14.34
N ALA A 233 30.67 23.33 13.76
CA ALA A 233 31.52 24.46 14.02
C ALA A 233 31.45 24.95 15.48
N THR A 234 30.35 24.71 16.19
CA THR A 234 30.13 25.10 17.57
C THR A 234 30.47 24.00 18.58
N HIS A 235 30.56 22.74 18.15
CA HIS A 235 30.77 21.56 18.99
C HIS A 235 32.11 20.84 18.66
N THR A 236 33.16 21.59 18.53
CA THR A 236 34.53 21.10 18.18
C THR A 236 35.19 20.25 19.26
N ASP A 237 34.60 20.16 20.42
CA ASP A 237 35.05 19.36 21.58
C ASP A 237 34.51 17.93 21.58
N LEU A 238 33.53 17.60 20.71
CA LEU A 238 33.00 16.26 20.56
C LEU A 238 33.99 15.35 19.81
N SER A 239 33.98 14.07 20.14
CA SER A 239 34.70 13.05 19.36
C SER A 239 34.01 12.79 17.99
N GLU A 240 34.73 12.15 17.05
CA GLU A 240 34.16 11.77 15.75
C GLU A 240 32.96 10.83 15.93
N ASP A 241 33.01 9.86 16.87
CA ASP A 241 31.91 8.93 17.15
C ASP A 241 30.68 9.66 17.73
N ASP A 242 30.91 10.62 18.68
CA ASP A 242 29.81 11.43 19.24
C ASP A 242 29.14 12.31 18.16
N LEU A 243 29.94 12.87 17.26
CA LEU A 243 29.41 13.67 16.14
C LEU A 243 28.56 12.81 15.17
N GLU A 244 29.00 11.59 14.86
CA GLU A 244 28.23 10.67 14.01
C GLU A 244 26.87 10.30 14.65
N GLU A 245 26.84 10.07 15.98
CA GLU A 245 25.58 9.90 16.72
C GLU A 245 24.70 11.14 16.63
N LYS A 246 25.26 12.35 16.78
CA LYS A 246 24.50 13.61 16.65
C LYS A 246 23.96 13.80 15.22
N HIS A 247 24.74 13.50 14.20
CA HIS A 247 24.28 13.58 12.81
C HIS A 247 23.11 12.63 12.56
N THR A 248 23.12 11.42 13.11
CA THR A 248 22.00 10.49 13.05
C THR A 248 20.73 11.05 13.69
N LEU A 249 20.87 11.74 14.85
CA LEU A 249 19.76 12.43 15.50
C LEU A 249 19.28 13.64 14.69
N ILE A 250 20.19 14.41 14.09
CA ILE A 250 19.87 15.55 13.21
C ILE A 250 19.04 15.06 12.02
N ASP A 251 19.43 13.98 11.35
CA ASP A 251 18.69 13.42 10.24
C ASP A 251 17.25 13.03 10.63
N ARG A 252 17.10 12.36 11.78
CA ARG A 252 15.79 11.94 12.30
C ARG A 252 14.92 13.16 12.67
N TYR A 253 15.45 14.10 13.43
CA TYR A 253 14.69 15.29 13.86
C TYR A 253 14.37 16.23 12.70
N PHE A 254 15.26 16.30 11.70
CA PHE A 254 14.99 17.09 10.50
C PHE A 254 13.83 16.50 9.68
N ALA A 255 13.74 15.18 9.57
CA ALA A 255 12.60 14.51 8.94
C ALA A 255 11.28 14.84 9.66
N ASP A 256 11.27 14.91 10.99
CA ASP A 256 10.12 15.37 11.79
C ASP A 256 9.75 16.82 11.48
N VAL A 257 10.74 17.72 11.38
CA VAL A 257 10.52 19.15 11.05
C VAL A 257 9.95 19.29 9.63
N GLN A 258 10.50 18.54 8.67
CA GLN A 258 10.02 18.53 7.30
C GLN A 258 8.57 18.05 7.25
N ARG A 259 8.24 16.95 7.93
CA ARG A 259 6.89 16.40 8.03
C ARG A 259 5.91 17.41 8.63
N ASP A 260 6.25 17.98 9.79
CA ASP A 260 5.39 18.95 10.49
C ASP A 260 5.15 20.22 9.65
N SER A 261 6.19 20.77 9.04
CA SER A 261 6.10 21.99 8.24
C SER A 261 5.24 21.80 7.00
N MET A 262 5.39 20.68 6.29
CA MET A 262 4.57 20.35 5.12
C MET A 262 3.09 20.19 5.52
N ARG A 263 2.81 19.39 6.55
CA ARG A 263 1.46 19.14 7.05
C ARG A 263 0.77 20.42 7.48
N ARG A 264 1.50 21.26 8.23
CA ARG A 264 0.99 22.56 8.70
C ARG A 264 0.72 23.52 7.53
N SER A 265 1.64 23.58 6.55
CA SER A 265 1.45 24.40 5.34
C SER A 265 0.16 24.06 4.60
N VAL A 266 -0.09 22.75 4.35
CA VAL A 266 -1.31 22.32 3.66
C VAL A 266 -2.56 22.65 4.46
N LEU A 267 -2.56 22.40 5.77
CA LEU A 267 -3.70 22.70 6.64
C LEU A 267 -3.98 24.20 6.76
N ASP A 268 -2.95 25.04 6.80
CA ASP A 268 -3.12 26.49 6.95
C ASP A 268 -3.58 27.17 5.65
N THR A 269 -3.02 26.76 4.53
CA THR A 269 -3.19 27.49 3.25
C THR A 269 -4.14 26.79 2.27
N GLY A 270 -4.39 25.50 2.43
CA GLY A 270 -5.09 24.67 1.45
C GLY A 270 -4.29 24.45 0.15
N LYS A 271 -3.00 24.81 0.14
CA LYS A 271 -2.09 24.58 -0.99
C LYS A 271 -1.07 23.51 -0.64
N ARG A 272 -0.77 22.68 -1.60
CA ARG A 272 0.18 21.58 -1.52
C ARG A 272 1.60 22.08 -1.83
N MET A 273 2.62 21.24 -1.55
CA MET A 273 4.01 21.63 -1.73
C MET A 273 4.39 21.94 -3.19
N ASP A 274 3.66 21.38 -4.16
CA ASP A 274 3.80 21.66 -5.59
C ASP A 274 2.87 22.77 -6.09
N GLY A 275 2.19 23.48 -5.18
CA GLY A 275 1.32 24.62 -5.48
C GLY A 275 -0.12 24.27 -5.84
N ARG A 276 -0.44 22.97 -6.04
CA ARG A 276 -1.81 22.54 -6.37
C ARG A 276 -2.79 22.76 -5.21
N ALA A 277 -4.08 22.89 -5.55
CA ALA A 277 -5.17 22.74 -4.58
C ALA A 277 -5.32 21.28 -4.13
N THR A 278 -6.08 21.04 -3.06
CA THR A 278 -6.21 19.69 -2.47
C THR A 278 -6.94 18.70 -3.37
N ASP A 279 -7.78 19.16 -4.27
CA ASP A 279 -8.57 18.37 -5.23
C ASP A 279 -8.01 18.41 -6.67
N GLU A 280 -6.89 19.10 -6.88
CA GLU A 280 -6.26 19.25 -8.18
C GLU A 280 -5.35 18.06 -8.52
N ILE A 281 -5.45 17.55 -9.75
CA ILE A 281 -4.57 16.50 -10.29
C ILE A 281 -3.47 17.09 -11.16
N ARG A 282 -2.33 16.43 -11.23
CA ARG A 282 -1.20 16.82 -12.09
C ARG A 282 -1.58 16.77 -13.56
N PRO A 283 -0.91 17.55 -14.43
CA PRO A 283 -1.11 17.49 -15.87
C PRO A 283 -0.94 16.06 -16.39
N ILE A 284 -1.89 15.64 -17.23
CA ILE A 284 -1.87 14.32 -17.88
C ILE A 284 -1.54 14.48 -19.35
N TRP A 285 -0.61 13.66 -19.82
CA TRP A 285 -0.32 13.47 -21.23
C TRP A 285 -0.30 11.98 -21.57
N CYS A 286 -0.82 11.58 -22.71
CA CYS A 286 -0.82 10.20 -23.14
C CYS A 286 -0.75 10.07 -24.67
N GLU A 287 -0.19 8.94 -25.09
CA GLU A 287 -0.07 8.56 -26.50
C GLU A 287 -0.32 7.06 -26.64
N VAL A 288 -0.92 6.65 -27.77
CA VAL A 288 -1.15 5.25 -28.13
C VAL A 288 -0.41 4.91 -29.40
N ASP A 289 -0.32 3.61 -29.75
CA ASP A 289 0.44 3.13 -30.94
C ASP A 289 1.90 3.59 -30.92
N THR A 290 2.51 3.59 -29.72
CA THR A 290 3.87 4.11 -29.51
C THR A 290 4.96 3.12 -29.94
N LEU A 291 4.66 1.82 -30.00
CA LEU A 291 5.60 0.75 -30.34
C LEU A 291 5.06 -0.11 -31.49
N PRO A 292 5.90 -0.41 -32.51
CA PRO A 292 5.42 -1.01 -33.76
C PRO A 292 5.15 -2.52 -33.70
N MET A 293 5.58 -3.25 -32.67
CA MET A 293 5.47 -4.72 -32.63
C MET A 293 4.40 -5.26 -31.69
N PRO A 294 4.13 -4.67 -30.50
CA PRO A 294 3.02 -5.07 -29.67
C PRO A 294 1.68 -4.90 -30.39
N HIS A 295 0.65 -5.66 -30.00
CA HIS A 295 -0.69 -5.52 -30.57
C HIS A 295 -1.38 -4.24 -30.14
N GLY A 296 -0.99 -3.69 -29.00
CA GLY A 296 -1.32 -2.35 -28.53
C GLY A 296 -0.26 -1.82 -27.61
N SER A 297 -0.09 -0.51 -27.57
CA SER A 297 0.89 0.17 -26.72
C SER A 297 0.41 1.56 -26.32
N SER A 298 0.80 1.99 -25.13
CA SER A 298 0.49 3.33 -24.67
C SER A 298 1.61 3.89 -23.81
N LEU A 299 1.78 5.19 -23.88
CA LEU A 299 2.56 5.97 -22.94
C LEU A 299 1.59 6.89 -22.17
N PHE A 300 1.61 6.80 -20.86
CA PHE A 300 0.80 7.61 -19.97
C PHE A 300 1.71 8.33 -18.99
N GLN A 301 1.58 9.63 -18.91
CA GLN A 301 2.31 10.49 -17.99
C GLN A 301 1.35 11.34 -17.17
N ARG A 302 1.60 11.41 -15.86
CA ARG A 302 0.91 12.28 -14.91
C ARG A 302 1.96 12.98 -14.06
N GLY A 303 2.28 14.24 -14.40
CA GLY A 303 3.45 14.93 -13.84
C GLY A 303 4.72 14.10 -14.04
N GLU A 304 5.44 13.84 -12.95
CA GLU A 304 6.67 13.04 -12.91
C GLU A 304 6.41 11.54 -12.67
N THR A 305 5.29 11.01 -13.13
CA THR A 305 4.99 9.57 -13.09
C THR A 305 4.62 9.09 -14.48
N MET A 306 5.41 8.17 -15.04
CA MET A 306 5.30 7.73 -16.43
C MET A 306 5.26 6.20 -16.52
N SER A 307 4.28 5.65 -17.25
CA SER A 307 4.15 4.23 -17.58
C SER A 307 4.09 4.01 -19.08
N LEU A 308 4.95 3.15 -19.58
CA LEU A 308 4.87 2.56 -20.91
C LEU A 308 4.22 1.20 -20.79
N SER A 309 2.99 1.05 -21.31
CA SER A 309 2.26 -0.21 -21.26
C SER A 309 2.16 -0.85 -22.65
N THR A 310 2.29 -2.17 -22.70
CA THR A 310 2.17 -2.97 -23.93
C THR A 310 1.14 -4.07 -23.75
N CYS A 311 0.32 -4.30 -24.76
CA CYS A 311 -0.67 -5.38 -24.81
C CYS A 311 -0.26 -6.39 -25.87
N THR A 312 -0.23 -7.66 -25.49
CA THR A 312 -0.02 -8.80 -26.39
C THR A 312 -1.22 -9.74 -26.32
N LEU A 313 -1.73 -10.11 -27.48
CA LEU A 313 -2.82 -11.06 -27.62
C LEU A 313 -2.26 -12.43 -28.01
N GLY A 314 -2.61 -13.45 -27.24
CA GLY A 314 -2.18 -14.82 -27.43
C GLY A 314 -3.33 -15.79 -27.67
N THR A 315 -3.00 -17.05 -27.77
CA THR A 315 -3.93 -18.16 -27.92
C THR A 315 -4.28 -18.77 -26.57
N LYS A 316 -5.18 -19.73 -26.55
CA LYS A 316 -5.49 -20.53 -25.33
C LYS A 316 -4.25 -21.24 -24.74
N MET A 317 -3.24 -21.52 -25.54
CA MET A 317 -1.99 -22.16 -25.06
C MET A 317 -1.13 -21.22 -24.22
N ASP A 318 -1.40 -19.91 -24.29
CA ASP A 318 -0.68 -18.86 -23.58
C ASP A 318 -1.35 -18.52 -22.21
N GLU A 319 -2.45 -19.21 -21.86
CA GLU A 319 -3.10 -19.06 -20.57
C GLU A 319 -2.14 -19.45 -19.43
N LYS A 320 -2.10 -18.65 -18.36
CA LYS A 320 -1.34 -18.97 -17.14
C LYS A 320 -2.08 -20.04 -16.36
N MET A 321 -1.47 -21.21 -16.18
CA MET A 321 -1.98 -22.21 -15.24
C MET A 321 -1.68 -21.75 -13.80
N VAL A 322 -2.72 -21.65 -12.99
CA VAL A 322 -2.65 -21.50 -11.55
C VAL A 322 -2.80 -22.88 -10.91
N ASP A 323 -1.81 -23.34 -10.16
CA ASP A 323 -1.84 -24.62 -9.44
C ASP A 323 -1.41 -24.34 -7.98
N ASN A 324 -2.35 -23.82 -7.20
CA ASN A 324 -2.20 -23.52 -5.78
C ASN A 324 -2.70 -24.69 -4.93
N VAL A 325 -2.54 -24.60 -3.63
CA VAL A 325 -2.91 -25.68 -2.70
C VAL A 325 -4.40 -26.05 -2.78
N LEU A 326 -5.28 -25.05 -2.88
CA LEU A 326 -6.72 -25.23 -2.88
C LEU A 326 -7.36 -24.98 -4.25
N GLU A 327 -6.66 -24.32 -5.16
CA GLU A 327 -7.20 -23.92 -6.45
C GLU A 327 -6.36 -24.46 -7.61
N LYS A 328 -7.04 -24.86 -8.67
CA LYS A 328 -6.42 -25.11 -9.96
C LYS A 328 -7.29 -24.49 -11.05
N SER A 329 -6.74 -23.45 -11.68
CA SER A 329 -7.45 -22.69 -12.68
C SER A 329 -6.54 -22.23 -13.82
N TYR A 330 -7.11 -21.51 -14.80
CA TYR A 330 -6.37 -20.89 -15.90
C TYR A 330 -6.76 -19.42 -16.00
N GLN A 331 -5.78 -18.54 -16.05
CA GLN A 331 -5.95 -17.11 -16.20
C GLN A 331 -5.72 -16.70 -17.66
N ARG A 332 -6.69 -15.99 -18.24
CA ARG A 332 -6.66 -15.48 -19.62
C ARG A 332 -6.22 -14.03 -19.70
N PHE A 333 -6.32 -13.27 -18.61
CA PHE A 333 -5.80 -11.91 -18.50
C PHE A 333 -4.63 -11.89 -17.53
N LEU A 334 -3.48 -11.48 -18.01
CA LEU A 334 -2.23 -11.37 -17.25
C LEU A 334 -1.77 -9.93 -17.24
N LEU A 335 -1.39 -9.43 -16.08
CA LEU A 335 -0.79 -8.10 -15.93
C LEU A 335 0.52 -8.21 -15.19
N HIS A 336 1.60 -7.70 -15.79
CA HIS A 336 2.92 -7.63 -15.19
C HIS A 336 3.34 -6.17 -15.05
N TYR A 337 3.67 -5.80 -13.82
CA TYR A 337 4.15 -4.48 -13.46
C TYR A 337 5.64 -4.55 -13.18
N ASN A 338 6.43 -3.71 -13.84
CA ASN A 338 7.87 -3.63 -13.69
C ASN A 338 8.25 -2.25 -13.12
N PHE A 339 9.00 -2.27 -12.03
CA PHE A 339 9.45 -1.08 -11.33
C PHE A 339 10.98 -1.09 -11.20
N PRO A 340 11.71 -0.76 -12.27
CA PRO A 340 13.16 -0.79 -12.25
C PRO A 340 13.73 0.35 -11.40
N PRO A 341 14.92 0.18 -10.80
CA PRO A 341 15.51 1.18 -9.90
C PRO A 341 15.65 2.58 -10.51
N PHE A 342 15.90 2.67 -11.82
CA PHE A 342 16.08 3.95 -12.50
C PHE A 342 14.82 4.85 -12.47
N CYS A 343 13.61 4.27 -12.31
CA CYS A 343 12.38 5.07 -12.30
C CYS A 343 12.25 5.97 -11.06
N THR A 344 13.05 5.72 -10.03
CA THR A 344 13.22 6.57 -8.85
C THR A 344 14.60 7.22 -8.76
N GLY A 345 15.38 7.19 -9.86
CA GLY A 345 16.73 7.74 -9.90
C GLY A 345 17.82 6.88 -9.27
N GLU A 346 17.48 5.64 -8.83
CA GLU A 346 18.44 4.78 -8.17
C GLU A 346 19.35 4.05 -9.17
N ALA A 347 20.66 4.08 -8.93
CA ALA A 347 21.67 3.35 -9.70
C ALA A 347 22.00 2.01 -9.03
N LYS A 348 21.12 1.01 -9.20
CA LYS A 348 21.35 -0.34 -8.67
C LYS A 348 20.92 -1.44 -9.67
N ALA A 349 21.45 -2.65 -9.49
CA ALA A 349 21.10 -3.79 -10.32
C ALA A 349 19.66 -4.28 -10.03
N GLN A 350 18.90 -4.58 -11.08
CA GLN A 350 17.61 -5.23 -10.96
C GLN A 350 17.80 -6.72 -10.61
N ARG A 351 17.18 -7.18 -9.52
CA ARG A 351 17.36 -8.53 -8.96
C ARG A 351 16.13 -9.44 -9.10
N GLY A 352 15.30 -9.23 -10.13
CA GLY A 352 14.06 -9.98 -10.33
C GLY A 352 12.84 -9.24 -9.79
N VAL A 353 11.69 -9.94 -9.73
CA VAL A 353 10.41 -9.37 -9.32
C VAL A 353 10.30 -9.34 -7.80
N GLY A 354 10.06 -8.16 -7.26
CA GLY A 354 9.89 -7.94 -5.81
C GLY A 354 8.44 -8.05 -5.36
N ARG A 355 8.22 -8.13 -4.03
CA ARG A 355 6.88 -8.15 -3.43
C ARG A 355 6.05 -6.91 -3.80
N ARG A 356 6.69 -5.75 -3.95
CA ARG A 356 6.04 -4.50 -4.37
C ARG A 356 5.47 -4.64 -5.79
N GLU A 357 6.25 -5.18 -6.71
CA GLU A 357 5.85 -5.35 -8.11
C GLU A 357 4.65 -6.31 -8.24
N ILE A 358 4.64 -7.39 -7.46
CA ILE A 358 3.51 -8.33 -7.41
C ILE A 358 2.26 -7.62 -6.87
N GLY A 359 2.35 -6.90 -5.75
CA GLY A 359 1.20 -6.21 -5.15
C GLY A 359 0.62 -5.11 -6.04
N HIS A 360 1.46 -4.25 -6.61
CA HIS A 360 1.03 -3.16 -7.51
C HIS A 360 0.45 -3.70 -8.82
N GLY A 361 1.09 -4.73 -9.38
CA GLY A 361 0.58 -5.42 -10.57
C GLY A 361 -0.78 -6.06 -10.33
N HIS A 362 -0.97 -6.70 -9.19
CA HIS A 362 -2.23 -7.33 -8.83
C HIS A 362 -3.37 -6.33 -8.59
N LEU A 363 -3.09 -5.18 -7.96
CA LEU A 363 -4.06 -4.10 -7.83
C LEU A 363 -4.53 -3.59 -9.21
N ALA A 364 -3.61 -3.35 -10.13
CA ALA A 364 -3.96 -2.93 -11.49
C ALA A 364 -4.72 -4.03 -12.25
N TRP A 365 -4.33 -5.29 -12.08
CA TRP A 365 -5.03 -6.44 -12.66
C TRP A 365 -6.48 -6.53 -12.17
N ARG A 366 -6.73 -6.42 -10.87
CA ARG A 366 -8.07 -6.37 -10.27
C ARG A 366 -8.91 -5.25 -10.85
N GLY A 367 -8.33 -4.05 -10.99
CA GLY A 367 -9.01 -2.89 -11.54
C GLY A 367 -9.50 -3.08 -12.98
N LEU A 368 -8.77 -3.84 -13.80
CA LEU A 368 -8.99 -3.97 -15.23
C LEU A 368 -9.75 -5.26 -15.64
N LYS A 369 -9.55 -6.37 -14.92
CA LYS A 369 -10.00 -7.70 -15.37
C LYS A 369 -11.50 -7.80 -15.64
N GLY A 370 -12.34 -7.16 -14.83
CA GLY A 370 -13.79 -7.18 -14.96
C GLY A 370 -14.31 -6.48 -16.23
N GLN A 371 -13.49 -5.65 -16.85
CA GLN A 371 -13.85 -4.91 -18.06
C GLN A 371 -13.47 -5.62 -19.36
N ILE A 372 -12.75 -6.75 -19.29
CA ILE A 372 -12.48 -7.59 -20.46
C ILE A 372 -13.63 -8.56 -20.61
N PRO A 373 -14.33 -8.61 -21.79
CA PRO A 373 -15.44 -9.52 -22.01
C PRO A 373 -15.02 -11.00 -21.89
N GLU A 374 -15.85 -11.82 -21.27
CA GLU A 374 -15.57 -13.25 -21.07
C GLU A 374 -15.47 -14.04 -22.36
N ASP A 375 -16.20 -13.60 -23.39
CA ASP A 375 -16.23 -14.21 -24.73
C ASP A 375 -15.11 -13.72 -25.65
N PHE A 376 -14.24 -12.81 -25.19
CA PHE A 376 -13.08 -12.35 -25.97
C PHE A 376 -12.14 -13.54 -26.24
N PRO A 377 -11.82 -13.86 -27.51
CA PRO A 377 -11.24 -15.17 -27.87
C PRO A 377 -9.73 -15.29 -27.54
N TYR A 378 -9.06 -14.22 -27.19
CA TYR A 378 -7.61 -14.21 -26.98
C TYR A 378 -7.23 -14.21 -25.49
N THR A 379 -6.09 -14.83 -25.19
CA THR A 379 -5.36 -14.57 -23.95
C THR A 379 -4.70 -13.20 -24.05
N VAL A 380 -4.85 -12.39 -23.01
CA VAL A 380 -4.35 -11.00 -22.98
C VAL A 380 -3.22 -10.89 -22.00
N ARG A 381 -2.07 -10.41 -22.44
CA ARG A 381 -0.95 -10.06 -21.57
C ARG A 381 -0.66 -8.57 -21.64
N LEU A 382 -0.85 -7.87 -20.53
CA LEU A 382 -0.48 -6.48 -20.35
C LEU A 382 0.84 -6.40 -19.58
N VAL A 383 1.79 -5.62 -20.05
CA VAL A 383 3.04 -5.34 -19.35
C VAL A 383 3.19 -3.84 -19.19
N SER A 384 3.26 -3.39 -17.94
CA SER A 384 3.50 -1.99 -17.58
C SER A 384 4.95 -1.81 -17.15
N GLN A 385 5.69 -1.01 -17.88
CA GLN A 385 7.05 -0.61 -17.56
C GLN A 385 7.03 0.80 -17.01
N ILE A 386 7.36 0.97 -15.74
CA ILE A 386 7.45 2.29 -15.12
C ILE A 386 8.77 2.93 -15.53
N LEU A 387 8.69 4.12 -16.11
CA LEU A 387 9.85 4.87 -16.60
C LEU A 387 10.27 5.95 -15.60
N GLU A 388 9.31 6.53 -14.91
CA GLU A 388 9.51 7.55 -13.87
C GLU A 388 8.41 7.42 -12.82
N SER A 389 8.71 7.71 -11.55
CA SER A 389 7.75 7.57 -10.46
C SER A 389 7.91 8.62 -9.38
N ASN A 390 6.89 9.48 -9.25
CA ASN A 390 6.65 10.39 -8.13
C ASN A 390 5.18 10.31 -7.68
N GLY A 391 4.83 9.26 -6.94
CA GLY A 391 3.47 8.99 -6.46
C GLY A 391 2.62 8.15 -7.42
N SER A 392 2.05 7.10 -6.87
CA SER A 392 1.09 6.15 -7.46
C SER A 392 1.33 5.70 -8.91
N SER A 393 2.45 5.02 -9.14
CA SER A 393 2.75 4.36 -10.42
C SER A 393 1.78 3.20 -10.75
N SER A 394 1.15 2.57 -9.73
CA SER A 394 0.11 1.55 -9.96
C SER A 394 -1.14 2.14 -10.61
N MET A 395 -1.55 3.35 -10.23
CA MET A 395 -2.69 4.03 -10.88
C MET A 395 -2.34 4.53 -12.28
N ALA A 396 -1.08 4.95 -12.51
CA ALA A 396 -0.59 5.21 -13.86
C ALA A 396 -0.64 3.93 -14.73
N THR A 397 -0.33 2.75 -14.15
CA THR A 397 -0.45 1.44 -14.82
C THR A 397 -1.90 1.13 -15.22
N VAL A 398 -2.88 1.43 -14.36
CA VAL A 398 -4.31 1.24 -14.69
C VAL A 398 -4.71 2.11 -15.88
N CYS A 399 -4.35 3.38 -15.87
CA CYS A 399 -4.66 4.30 -16.96
C CYS A 399 -3.95 3.93 -18.27
N ALA A 400 -2.63 3.68 -18.21
CA ALA A 400 -1.86 3.21 -19.36
C ALA A 400 -2.36 1.86 -19.89
N GLY A 401 -2.69 0.93 -18.97
CA GLY A 401 -3.22 -0.39 -19.31
C GLY A 401 -4.56 -0.30 -20.03
N THR A 402 -5.47 0.56 -19.59
CA THR A 402 -6.73 0.83 -20.30
C THR A 402 -6.46 1.29 -21.72
N LEU A 403 -5.56 2.25 -21.91
CA LEU A 403 -5.21 2.77 -23.24
C LEU A 403 -4.59 1.69 -24.13
N ALA A 404 -3.63 0.90 -23.61
CA ALA A 404 -2.98 -0.16 -24.37
C ALA A 404 -3.94 -1.31 -24.74
N LEU A 405 -4.89 -1.66 -23.88
CA LEU A 405 -5.93 -2.64 -24.17
C LEU A 405 -6.86 -2.16 -25.30
N MET A 406 -7.28 -0.89 -25.23
CA MET A 406 -8.13 -0.28 -26.27
C MET A 406 -7.38 -0.16 -27.60
N ASP A 407 -6.10 0.21 -27.58
CA ASP A 407 -5.23 0.29 -28.75
C ASP A 407 -5.04 -1.09 -29.43
N ALA A 408 -4.94 -2.17 -28.62
CA ALA A 408 -4.89 -3.54 -29.11
C ALA A 408 -6.24 -4.06 -29.68
N GLY A 409 -7.30 -3.23 -29.64
CA GLY A 409 -8.63 -3.63 -30.10
C GLY A 409 -9.37 -4.57 -29.14
N VAL A 410 -8.96 -4.67 -27.87
CA VAL A 410 -9.73 -5.39 -26.85
C VAL A 410 -11.05 -4.65 -26.62
N PRO A 411 -12.21 -5.30 -26.80
CA PRO A 411 -13.52 -4.64 -26.68
C PRO A 411 -13.90 -4.48 -25.21
N MET A 412 -13.15 -3.67 -24.48
CA MET A 412 -13.44 -3.39 -23.07
C MET A 412 -14.89 -2.93 -22.88
N LYS A 413 -15.56 -3.44 -21.84
CA LYS A 413 -16.93 -3.04 -21.51
C LYS A 413 -17.00 -1.53 -21.26
N LYS A 414 -16.03 -1.00 -20.50
CA LYS A 414 -15.89 0.44 -20.18
C LYS A 414 -14.42 0.77 -19.91
N PRO A 415 -13.98 2.01 -20.16
CA PRO A 415 -12.68 2.48 -19.73
C PRO A 415 -12.58 2.51 -18.19
N VAL A 416 -11.41 2.18 -17.67
CA VAL A 416 -11.09 2.26 -16.25
C VAL A 416 -10.02 3.34 -16.03
N SER A 417 -10.20 4.15 -15.03
CA SER A 417 -9.17 5.04 -14.50
C SER A 417 -8.88 4.72 -13.04
N GLY A 418 -7.80 5.29 -12.51
CA GLY A 418 -7.43 5.11 -11.12
C GLY A 418 -6.72 6.33 -10.58
N ILE A 419 -6.92 6.59 -9.29
CA ILE A 419 -6.33 7.72 -8.57
C ILE A 419 -5.83 7.28 -7.20
N ALA A 420 -4.80 7.96 -6.68
CA ALA A 420 -4.35 7.85 -5.32
C ALA A 420 -4.76 9.08 -4.53
N MET A 421 -5.49 8.86 -3.46
CA MET A 421 -5.93 9.87 -2.50
C MET A 421 -5.06 9.83 -1.26
N GLY A 422 -4.84 10.97 -0.64
CA GLY A 422 -4.13 11.11 0.62
C GLY A 422 -4.94 11.83 1.67
N LEU A 423 -4.43 11.82 2.88
CA LEU A 423 -4.99 12.55 4.01
C LEU A 423 -3.88 13.20 4.80
N ILE A 424 -4.14 14.42 5.23
CA ILE A 424 -3.35 15.12 6.24
C ILE A 424 -4.28 15.54 7.37
N LYS A 425 -3.98 15.06 8.60
CA LYS A 425 -4.72 15.37 9.81
C LYS A 425 -3.72 15.53 10.97
N ASN A 426 -3.74 16.65 11.67
CA ASN A 426 -2.90 16.78 12.87
C ASN A 426 -3.57 16.09 14.07
N PRO A 427 -2.78 15.38 14.91
CA PRO A 427 -3.29 14.82 16.15
C PRO A 427 -3.95 15.88 17.05
N GLY A 428 -5.15 15.59 17.55
CA GLY A 428 -5.88 16.51 18.43
C GLY A 428 -6.57 17.70 17.76
N GLU A 429 -6.49 17.81 16.41
CA GLU A 429 -7.20 18.83 15.64
C GLU A 429 -8.35 18.19 14.83
N ASP A 430 -9.48 18.90 14.73
CA ASP A 430 -10.58 18.48 13.84
C ASP A 430 -10.32 18.80 12.37
N LYS A 431 -9.30 19.64 12.12
CA LYS A 431 -8.94 20.08 10.78
C LYS A 431 -8.18 18.99 10.03
N TYR A 432 -8.63 18.68 8.83
CA TYR A 432 -7.99 17.72 7.93
C TYR A 432 -8.08 18.18 6.46
N ALA A 433 -7.23 17.64 5.63
CA ALA A 433 -7.25 17.83 4.18
C ALA A 433 -7.19 16.47 3.47
N VAL A 434 -8.15 16.22 2.56
CA VAL A 434 -8.12 15.10 1.62
C VAL A 434 -7.43 15.57 0.35
N LEU A 435 -6.44 14.83 -0.13
CA LEU A 435 -5.62 15.18 -1.29
C LEU A 435 -5.89 14.24 -2.44
N SER A 436 -6.15 14.79 -3.64
CA SER A 436 -6.25 14.01 -4.89
C SER A 436 -4.89 13.89 -5.56
N ASP A 437 -4.59 12.74 -6.14
CA ASP A 437 -3.35 12.49 -6.89
C ASP A 437 -2.10 12.87 -6.09
N ILE A 438 -1.82 12.11 -5.03
CA ILE A 438 -0.72 12.39 -4.12
C ILE A 438 0.65 12.16 -4.75
N LEU A 439 1.61 13.01 -4.36
CA LEU A 439 3.03 12.84 -4.62
C LEU A 439 3.63 11.74 -3.74
N GLY A 440 4.83 11.27 -4.08
CA GLY A 440 5.59 10.35 -3.23
C GLY A 440 5.87 10.91 -1.84
N ASP A 441 6.18 12.20 -1.75
CA ASP A 441 6.39 12.90 -0.48
C ASP A 441 5.11 12.96 0.36
N GLU A 442 3.97 13.22 -0.26
CA GLU A 442 2.66 13.25 0.41
C GLU A 442 2.17 11.86 0.84
N ASP A 443 2.53 10.79 0.11
CA ASP A 443 2.35 9.42 0.58
C ASP A 443 3.20 9.15 1.82
N HIS A 444 4.48 9.51 1.79
CA HIS A 444 5.40 9.26 2.90
C HIS A 444 5.06 10.06 4.17
N LEU A 445 4.74 11.33 4.03
CA LEU A 445 4.51 12.26 5.13
C LEU A 445 3.04 12.36 5.57
N GLY A 446 2.12 11.75 4.82
CA GLY A 446 0.67 11.77 5.07
C GLY A 446 0.17 10.64 5.96
N ASP A 447 -1.13 10.66 6.24
CA ASP A 447 -1.82 9.74 7.17
C ASP A 447 -2.60 8.63 6.47
N MET A 448 -2.74 8.70 5.15
CA MET A 448 -3.47 7.72 4.33
C MET A 448 -2.88 7.66 2.93
N ASP A 449 -2.72 6.45 2.40
CA ASP A 449 -2.55 6.14 0.98
C ASP A 449 -3.76 5.32 0.53
N PHE A 450 -4.66 5.94 -0.23
CA PHE A 450 -5.89 5.34 -0.67
C PHE A 450 -5.99 5.34 -2.19
N LYS A 451 -5.79 4.18 -2.80
CA LYS A 451 -5.89 3.97 -4.24
C LYS A 451 -7.26 3.38 -4.57
N THR A 452 -7.91 3.96 -5.56
CA THR A 452 -9.18 3.44 -6.07
C THR A 452 -9.18 3.46 -7.59
N THR A 453 -9.81 2.45 -8.17
CA THR A 453 -10.03 2.34 -9.61
C THR A 453 -11.51 2.20 -9.88
N GLY A 454 -11.95 2.67 -11.03
CA GLY A 454 -13.35 2.58 -11.39
C GLY A 454 -13.63 2.96 -12.84
N THR A 455 -14.85 2.66 -13.24
CA THR A 455 -15.49 3.16 -14.45
C THR A 455 -16.39 4.35 -14.08
N LYS A 456 -17.06 4.93 -15.06
CA LYS A 456 -18.09 5.96 -14.79
C LYS A 456 -19.27 5.46 -13.94
N ASP A 457 -19.46 4.15 -13.82
CA ASP A 457 -20.65 3.53 -13.20
C ASP A 457 -20.38 2.99 -11.80
N GLY A 458 -19.09 2.74 -11.43
CA GLY A 458 -18.74 2.26 -10.09
C GLY A 458 -17.27 1.86 -9.95
N LEU A 459 -16.94 1.43 -8.74
CA LEU A 459 -15.60 1.02 -8.33
C LEU A 459 -15.26 -0.38 -8.85
N THR A 460 -14.00 -0.59 -9.23
CA THR A 460 -13.49 -1.89 -9.71
C THR A 460 -12.41 -2.50 -8.82
N ALA A 461 -11.58 -1.68 -8.17
CA ALA A 461 -10.65 -2.15 -7.16
C ALA A 461 -10.29 -1.03 -6.18
N THR A 462 -9.82 -1.42 -5.01
CA THR A 462 -9.34 -0.48 -3.99
C THR A 462 -8.16 -1.06 -3.23
N GLN A 463 -7.28 -0.17 -2.77
CA GLN A 463 -6.22 -0.45 -1.81
C GLN A 463 -6.06 0.76 -0.89
N MET A 464 -6.17 0.55 0.41
CA MET A 464 -6.04 1.60 1.40
C MET A 464 -5.11 1.19 2.53
N ASP A 465 -4.18 2.09 2.86
CA ASP A 465 -3.31 2.02 4.03
C ASP A 465 -3.55 3.24 4.90
N ILE A 466 -3.87 3.04 6.17
CA ILE A 466 -4.06 4.09 7.15
C ILE A 466 -2.86 4.09 8.08
N LYS A 467 -2.25 5.26 8.26
CA LYS A 467 -1.00 5.47 9.01
C LYS A 467 -1.20 6.30 10.28
N CYS A 468 -2.44 6.60 10.63
CA CYS A 468 -2.82 7.37 11.83
C CYS A 468 -3.80 6.59 12.69
N ASP A 469 -3.95 7.02 13.95
CA ASP A 469 -4.93 6.46 14.89
C ASP A 469 -6.36 6.86 14.51
N GLY A 470 -6.91 6.15 13.54
CA GLY A 470 -8.32 6.21 13.20
C GLY A 470 -8.73 7.25 12.16
N LEU A 471 -9.51 6.76 11.22
CA LEU A 471 -10.29 7.58 10.30
C LEU A 471 -11.78 7.37 10.55
N SER A 472 -12.53 8.46 10.63
CA SER A 472 -13.99 8.36 10.61
C SER A 472 -14.49 7.91 9.24
N PHE A 473 -15.60 7.19 9.22
CA PHE A 473 -16.25 6.81 7.96
C PHE A 473 -16.65 8.03 7.11
N GLU A 474 -16.88 9.19 7.73
CA GLU A 474 -17.14 10.46 7.05
C GLU A 474 -15.94 10.93 6.21
N ILE A 475 -14.73 10.82 6.75
CA ILE A 475 -13.49 11.14 6.01
C ILE A 475 -13.28 10.17 4.84
N LEU A 476 -13.52 8.87 5.06
CA LEU A 476 -13.45 7.87 4.00
C LEU A 476 -14.46 8.13 2.88
N GLU A 477 -15.71 8.45 3.24
CA GLU A 477 -16.74 8.82 2.26
C GLU A 477 -16.34 10.07 1.45
N LYS A 478 -15.81 11.08 2.14
CA LYS A 478 -15.31 12.29 1.47
C LYS A 478 -14.17 11.97 0.50
N ALA A 479 -13.22 11.13 0.90
CA ALA A 479 -12.11 10.73 0.03
C ALA A 479 -12.60 9.97 -1.21
N LEU A 480 -13.55 9.03 -1.04
CA LEU A 480 -14.18 8.30 -2.14
C LEU A 480 -14.95 9.22 -3.10
N MET A 481 -15.73 10.16 -2.56
CA MET A 481 -16.50 11.10 -3.37
C MET A 481 -15.61 12.11 -4.10
N GLN A 482 -14.46 12.47 -3.53
CA GLN A 482 -13.47 13.33 -4.20
C GLN A 482 -12.68 12.58 -5.27
N ALA A 483 -12.48 11.25 -5.12
CA ALA A 483 -11.82 10.40 -6.10
C ALA A 483 -12.66 10.16 -7.36
N LYS A 484 -14.01 10.23 -7.25
CA LYS A 484 -14.97 10.09 -8.33
C LYS A 484 -14.91 11.26 -9.30
#